data_6c14b8d42a2181b055c28bbcd0635156
#
_entry.id   6c14b8d42a2181b055c28bbcd0635156
#
_cell.length_a   1.000
_cell.length_b   1.000
_cell.length_c   1.000
_cell.angle_alpha   90.00
_cell.angle_beta   90.00
_cell.angle_gamma   90.00
#
_symmetry.space_group_name_H-M   'P 1'
#
loop_
_entity.id
_entity.type
_entity.pdbx_description
1 polymer ?
#
loop_
_entity_poly.entity_id
_entity_poly.type
_entity_poly.pdbx_seq_one_letter_code
_entity_poly.pdbx_strand_id
1 'polypeptide(L)'
;MFENSNDIQLLSVPRDPRRYLVLIRAGSKRRPSFFSEIPQGERQYDLAINYYATPHPDDILRNRAEVVFAGGRSKMHGAKRFFEATGLHNIYEGVLFLDDDIEILFNPDAFFAICDEYSLDLAQPALTPDCIDAMGLTREHPGLKLRTTNWVEVMAPFFRRAFLKEMLHSFDLSISGWGLDLYWGHHLADRWTAGIVDELLMRHTQVSNHETGAFYSYLRSIGVDPYEEMKSILTMIDTNPYIARPIRFVYRTYSFRA
;
A
#
# COMPACT_ATOMS: atom_id res chain seq x y z
N MET A 1 3.84 -14.00 21.24
CA MET A 1 2.68 -14.04 20.35
C MET A 1 2.38 -12.60 19.92
N PHE A 2 2.57 -12.25 18.65
CA PHE A 2 2.50 -10.85 18.15
C PHE A 2 1.12 -10.49 17.60
N GLU A 3 0.06 -11.09 18.14
CA GLU A 3 -1.29 -11.00 17.61
C GLU A 3 -1.83 -9.59 17.75
N ASN A 4 -1.97 -8.88 16.63
CA ASN A 4 -2.85 -7.70 16.42
C ASN A 4 -2.98 -6.74 17.64
N SER A 5 -1.86 -6.49 18.34
CA SER A 5 -1.84 -5.58 19.49
C SER A 5 -1.96 -4.12 19.06
N ASN A 6 -2.41 -3.25 19.95
CA ASN A 6 -2.37 -1.80 19.72
C ASN A 6 -0.93 -1.29 19.57
N ASP A 7 0.03 -1.97 20.20
CA ASP A 7 1.43 -1.60 20.21
C ASP A 7 2.20 -2.38 19.15
N ILE A 8 3.38 -1.88 18.82
CA ILE A 8 4.33 -2.56 17.96
C ILE A 8 5.61 -2.92 18.73
N GLN A 9 6.27 -3.99 18.28
CA GLN A 9 7.61 -4.34 18.70
C GLN A 9 8.57 -4.14 17.52
N LEU A 10 9.51 -3.22 17.65
CA LEU A 10 10.58 -3.03 16.68
C LEU A 10 11.63 -4.14 16.86
N LEU A 11 11.98 -4.84 15.79
CA LEU A 11 12.98 -5.90 15.76
C LEU A 11 14.26 -5.46 15.04
N SER A 12 14.11 -4.70 13.94
CA SER A 12 15.22 -4.05 13.25
C SER A 12 14.78 -2.75 12.59
N VAL A 13 15.72 -1.79 12.49
CA VAL A 13 15.57 -0.54 11.72
C VAL A 13 16.91 -0.24 11.03
N PRO A 14 16.91 0.39 9.83
CA PRO A 14 18.14 0.72 9.13
C PRO A 14 18.90 1.83 9.85
N ARG A 15 20.23 1.77 9.79
CA ARG A 15 21.11 2.86 10.28
C ARG A 15 21.20 4.00 9.28
N ASP A 16 21.16 3.66 8.01
CA ASP A 16 21.24 4.58 6.88
C ASP A 16 20.07 4.28 5.91
N PRO A 17 18.90 4.92 6.13
CA PRO A 17 17.73 4.69 5.32
C PRO A 17 17.95 5.08 3.87
N ARG A 18 17.49 4.22 2.95
CA ARG A 18 17.44 4.51 1.52
C ARG A 18 16.38 5.58 1.21
N ARG A 19 16.24 5.88 -0.06
CA ARG A 19 15.34 6.94 -0.52
C ARG A 19 13.85 6.61 -0.31
N TYR A 20 13.48 5.34 -0.54
CA TYR A 20 12.09 4.84 -0.45
C TYR A 20 11.94 3.71 0.55
N LEU A 21 10.69 3.42 0.90
CA LEU A 21 10.31 2.28 1.71
C LEU A 21 9.24 1.46 0.97
N VAL A 22 9.40 0.14 0.94
CA VAL A 22 8.32 -0.80 0.63
C VAL A 22 7.94 -1.49 1.93
N LEU A 23 6.71 -1.31 2.38
CA LEU A 23 6.20 -1.88 3.63
C LEU A 23 5.14 -2.95 3.35
N ILE A 24 5.42 -4.19 3.75
CA ILE A 24 4.54 -5.34 3.58
C ILE A 24 3.95 -5.74 4.93
N ARG A 25 2.62 -5.80 5.03
CA ARG A 25 1.92 -6.42 6.15
C ARG A 25 1.90 -7.93 5.98
N ALA A 26 2.33 -8.70 6.98
CA ALA A 26 2.70 -10.08 6.77
C ALA A 26 2.19 -11.04 7.84
N GLY A 27 1.56 -12.13 7.40
CA GLY A 27 1.18 -13.26 8.24
C GLY A 27 2.18 -14.41 8.25
N SER A 28 1.72 -15.58 8.68
CA SER A 28 2.53 -16.81 8.76
C SER A 28 2.70 -17.55 7.44
N LYS A 29 1.98 -17.17 6.39
CA LYS A 29 2.03 -17.86 5.08
C LYS A 29 3.35 -17.59 4.38
N ARG A 30 3.87 -18.62 3.68
CA ARG A 30 4.98 -18.46 2.74
C ARG A 30 4.49 -17.61 1.56
N ARG A 31 5.24 -16.58 1.21
CA ARG A 31 4.90 -15.65 0.14
C ARG A 31 5.73 -15.91 -1.10
N PRO A 32 5.14 -15.80 -2.31
CA PRO A 32 5.95 -15.64 -3.51
C PRO A 32 6.75 -14.35 -3.38
N SER A 33 8.05 -14.40 -3.61
CA SER A 33 8.90 -13.28 -3.29
C SER A 33 9.69 -12.81 -4.49
N PHE A 34 9.08 -11.96 -5.30
CA PHE A 34 9.82 -11.12 -6.24
C PHE A 34 10.94 -10.34 -5.52
N PHE A 35 10.68 -9.86 -4.31
CA PHE A 35 11.68 -9.16 -3.47
C PHE A 35 12.89 -10.02 -3.10
N SER A 36 12.81 -11.36 -3.19
CA SER A 36 13.96 -12.24 -2.94
C SER A 36 14.93 -12.27 -4.12
N GLU A 37 14.52 -11.84 -5.29
CA GLU A 37 15.32 -11.90 -6.51
C GLU A 37 16.21 -10.66 -6.67
N ILE A 38 15.82 -9.52 -6.08
CA ILE A 38 16.59 -8.28 -6.18
C ILE A 38 17.63 -8.22 -5.06
N PRO A 39 18.93 -8.14 -5.39
CA PRO A 39 19.99 -7.98 -4.41
C PRO A 39 19.79 -6.71 -3.56
N GLN A 40 20.04 -6.83 -2.25
CA GLN A 40 19.90 -5.68 -1.32
C GLN A 40 20.69 -4.45 -1.75
N GLY A 41 21.92 -4.63 -2.25
CA GLY A 41 22.81 -3.54 -2.67
C GLY A 41 22.36 -2.79 -3.93
N GLU A 42 21.41 -3.33 -4.69
CA GLU A 42 20.94 -2.74 -5.96
C GLU A 42 19.62 -1.97 -5.80
N ARG A 43 18.98 -2.02 -4.63
CA ARG A 43 17.69 -1.37 -4.38
C ARG A 43 17.87 0.09 -3.95
N GLN A 44 17.01 0.97 -4.42
CA GLN A 44 16.88 2.35 -3.92
C GLN A 44 15.85 2.45 -2.76
N TYR A 45 15.29 1.33 -2.31
CA TYR A 45 14.32 1.27 -1.23
C TYR A 45 14.77 0.31 -0.12
N ASP A 46 14.35 0.60 1.10
CA ASP A 46 14.37 -0.35 2.20
C ASP A 46 13.12 -1.22 2.14
N LEU A 47 13.26 -2.49 2.49
CA LEU A 47 12.14 -3.39 2.68
C LEU A 47 11.77 -3.43 4.15
N ALA A 48 10.51 -3.13 4.46
CA ALA A 48 9.92 -3.26 5.78
C ALA A 48 8.93 -4.41 5.82
N ILE A 49 9.00 -5.23 6.85
CA ILE A 49 8.00 -6.27 7.10
C ILE A 49 7.35 -6.05 8.46
N ASN A 50 6.04 -5.88 8.43
CA ASN A 50 5.20 -5.80 9.61
C ASN A 50 4.48 -7.12 9.85
N TYR A 51 4.91 -7.89 10.82
CA TYR A 51 4.28 -9.16 11.17
C TYR A 51 3.07 -9.00 12.06
N TYR A 52 1.93 -9.59 11.67
CA TYR A 52 0.74 -9.74 12.51
C TYR A 52 0.56 -11.16 13.05
N ALA A 53 1.39 -12.11 12.61
CA ALA A 53 1.45 -13.48 13.10
C ALA A 53 2.91 -13.94 13.16
N THR A 54 3.17 -15.06 13.81
CA THR A 54 4.51 -15.67 13.83
C THR A 54 4.96 -15.97 12.39
N PRO A 55 6.10 -15.45 11.94
CA PRO A 55 6.57 -15.66 10.57
C PRO A 55 6.86 -17.14 10.32
N HIS A 56 6.70 -17.56 9.04
CA HIS A 56 7.13 -18.89 8.63
C HIS A 56 8.64 -19.05 8.87
N PRO A 57 9.13 -20.21 9.35
CA PRO A 57 10.57 -20.43 9.59
C PRO A 57 11.45 -20.12 8.38
N ASP A 58 10.96 -20.43 7.17
CA ASP A 58 11.65 -20.21 5.90
C ASP A 58 11.29 -18.87 5.24
N ASP A 59 10.85 -17.89 6.01
CA ASP A 59 10.56 -16.55 5.46
C ASP A 59 11.85 -15.83 5.08
N ILE A 60 12.26 -16.03 3.82
CA ILE A 60 13.48 -15.44 3.26
C ILE A 60 13.46 -13.91 3.23
N LEU A 61 12.27 -13.29 3.19
CA LEU A 61 12.15 -11.83 3.17
C LEU A 61 12.60 -11.22 4.49
N ARG A 62 12.41 -11.93 5.61
CA ARG A 62 12.86 -11.48 6.93
C ARG A 62 14.37 -11.19 6.95
N ASN A 63 15.17 -12.03 6.30
CA ASN A 63 16.62 -11.90 6.26
C ASN A 63 17.09 -10.84 5.25
N ARG A 64 16.18 -10.34 4.41
CA ARG A 64 16.45 -9.33 3.39
C ARG A 64 15.82 -7.97 3.70
N ALA A 65 15.01 -7.91 4.76
CA ALA A 65 14.37 -6.69 5.20
C ALA A 65 15.32 -5.86 6.08
N GLU A 66 15.41 -4.58 5.81
CA GLU A 66 16.11 -3.60 6.64
C GLU A 66 15.28 -3.25 7.89
N VAL A 67 13.95 -3.28 7.74
CA VAL A 67 12.98 -2.99 8.79
C VAL A 67 12.16 -4.22 9.08
N VAL A 68 12.14 -4.64 10.34
CA VAL A 68 11.25 -5.71 10.81
C VAL A 68 10.58 -5.26 12.10
N PHE A 69 9.27 -5.35 12.14
CA PHE A 69 8.48 -5.07 13.33
C PHE A 69 7.23 -5.96 13.39
N ALA A 70 6.65 -6.07 14.55
CA ALA A 70 5.46 -6.87 14.78
C ALA A 70 4.38 -6.08 15.51
N GLY A 71 3.12 -6.47 15.36
CA GLY A 71 1.98 -5.84 15.98
C GLY A 71 1.25 -4.85 15.08
N GLY A 72 0.43 -4.01 15.71
CA GLY A 72 -0.54 -3.17 15.00
C GLY A 72 -1.81 -3.93 14.61
N ARG A 73 -2.98 -3.29 14.74
CA ARG A 73 -4.30 -3.90 14.50
C ARG A 73 -4.58 -4.15 13.02
N SER A 74 -3.98 -3.35 12.12
CA SER A 74 -4.08 -3.49 10.67
C SER A 74 -2.80 -2.97 10.00
N LYS A 75 -2.72 -3.04 8.68
CA LYS A 75 -1.59 -2.50 7.90
C LYS A 75 -1.34 -1.02 8.21
N MET A 76 -2.37 -0.20 8.05
CA MET A 76 -2.25 1.24 8.22
C MET A 76 -2.02 1.62 9.69
N HIS A 77 -2.76 1.02 10.63
CA HIS A 77 -2.53 1.23 12.06
C HIS A 77 -1.10 0.82 12.48
N GLY A 78 -0.62 -0.36 12.05
CA GLY A 78 0.74 -0.80 12.34
C GLY A 78 1.81 0.12 11.75
N ALA A 79 1.59 0.58 10.52
CA ALA A 79 2.48 1.55 9.86
C ALA A 79 2.53 2.89 10.60
N LYS A 80 1.38 3.40 11.05
CA LYS A 80 1.33 4.63 11.83
C LYS A 80 2.14 4.50 13.12
N ARG A 81 1.93 3.44 13.90
CA ARG A 81 2.70 3.18 15.13
C ARG A 81 4.20 3.08 14.86
N PHE A 82 4.59 2.42 13.77
CA PHE A 82 5.98 2.35 13.33
C PHE A 82 6.56 3.74 13.04
N PHE A 83 5.86 4.56 12.28
CA PHE A 83 6.33 5.89 11.94
C PHE A 83 6.36 6.85 13.14
N GLU A 84 5.40 6.78 14.05
CA GLU A 84 5.40 7.54 15.31
C GLU A 84 6.57 7.15 16.21
N ALA A 85 6.89 5.84 16.30
CA ALA A 85 7.98 5.35 17.13
C ALA A 85 9.38 5.66 16.57
N THR A 86 9.52 5.74 15.25
CA THR A 86 10.83 5.86 14.59
C THR A 86 11.12 7.22 13.96
N GLY A 87 10.09 8.01 13.64
CA GLY A 87 10.23 9.24 12.89
C GLY A 87 10.57 9.06 11.40
N LEU A 88 10.67 7.82 10.89
CA LEU A 88 11.14 7.51 9.54
C LEU A 88 10.24 8.03 8.42
N HIS A 89 8.97 8.35 8.69
CA HIS A 89 8.10 9.06 7.75
C HIS A 89 8.60 10.47 7.38
N ASN A 90 9.55 11.03 8.14
CA ASN A 90 10.23 12.28 7.83
C ASN A 90 11.47 12.09 6.94
N ILE A 91 11.97 10.86 6.81
CA ILE A 91 13.21 10.54 6.11
C ILE A 91 12.91 10.03 4.70
N TYR A 92 12.08 8.98 4.56
CA TYR A 92 11.75 8.41 3.25
C TYR A 92 11.04 9.42 2.36
N GLU A 93 11.40 9.49 1.08
CA GLU A 93 10.73 10.35 0.09
C GLU A 93 9.37 9.82 -0.32
N GLY A 94 9.16 8.51 -0.17
CA GLY A 94 7.88 7.88 -0.38
C GLY A 94 7.83 6.46 0.17
N VAL A 95 6.61 5.98 0.40
CA VAL A 95 6.34 4.66 0.97
C VAL A 95 5.29 3.95 0.15
N LEU A 96 5.62 2.76 -0.36
CA LEU A 96 4.68 1.84 -0.98
C LEU A 96 4.23 0.81 0.07
N PHE A 97 2.94 0.77 0.37
CA PHE A 97 2.35 -0.21 1.27
C PHE A 97 1.80 -1.38 0.46
N LEU A 98 1.97 -2.61 0.94
CA LEU A 98 1.48 -3.81 0.27
C LEU A 98 0.82 -4.75 1.28
N ASP A 99 -0.28 -5.38 0.88
CA ASP A 99 -0.79 -6.56 1.55
C ASP A 99 0.04 -7.80 1.16
N ASP A 100 0.04 -8.84 1.98
CA ASP A 100 0.88 -10.02 1.76
C ASP A 100 0.35 -10.97 0.68
N ASP A 101 -0.79 -10.66 0.10
CA ASP A 101 -1.40 -11.33 -1.05
C ASP A 101 -1.32 -10.52 -2.35
N ILE A 102 -0.57 -9.42 -2.33
CA ILE A 102 -0.24 -8.65 -3.52
C ILE A 102 1.10 -9.14 -4.09
N GLU A 103 1.08 -9.63 -5.31
CA GLU A 103 2.24 -9.95 -6.12
C GLU A 103 2.52 -8.78 -7.08
N ILE A 104 3.68 -8.14 -6.94
CA ILE A 104 4.15 -7.14 -7.92
C ILE A 104 4.96 -7.83 -9.01
N LEU A 105 4.77 -7.43 -10.26
CA LEU A 105 5.40 -8.02 -11.45
C LEU A 105 6.50 -7.14 -12.03
N PHE A 106 7.10 -6.29 -11.22
CA PHE A 106 8.10 -5.29 -11.62
C PHE A 106 9.08 -5.00 -10.47
N ASN A 107 10.20 -4.36 -10.79
CA ASN A 107 11.10 -3.81 -9.77
C ASN A 107 10.48 -2.53 -9.18
N PRO A 108 10.30 -2.41 -7.85
CA PRO A 108 9.78 -1.20 -7.20
C PRO A 108 10.50 0.10 -7.59
N ASP A 109 11.80 0.04 -7.91
CA ASP A 109 12.55 1.22 -8.37
C ASP A 109 11.98 1.81 -9.67
N ALA A 110 11.45 0.97 -10.57
CA ALA A 110 10.77 1.44 -11.77
C ALA A 110 9.46 2.19 -11.44
N PHE A 111 8.74 1.71 -10.44
CA PHE A 111 7.52 2.37 -9.96
C PHE A 111 7.83 3.73 -9.32
N PHE A 112 8.84 3.79 -8.47
CA PHE A 112 9.26 5.04 -7.84
C PHE A 112 9.74 6.06 -8.89
N ALA A 113 10.46 5.61 -9.92
CA ALA A 113 10.89 6.48 -11.02
C ALA A 113 9.71 7.11 -11.77
N ILE A 114 8.63 6.34 -12.03
CA ILE A 114 7.40 6.89 -12.64
C ILE A 114 6.71 7.86 -11.67
N CYS A 115 6.61 7.52 -10.38
CA CYS A 115 6.05 8.42 -9.38
C CYS A 115 6.80 9.75 -9.31
N ASP A 116 8.13 9.74 -9.49
CA ASP A 116 8.94 10.95 -9.52
C ASP A 116 8.75 11.74 -10.81
N GLU A 117 8.83 11.06 -11.97
CA GLU A 117 8.68 11.69 -13.30
C GLU A 117 7.35 12.46 -13.39
N TYR A 118 6.28 11.91 -12.82
CA TYR A 118 4.95 12.52 -12.89
C TYR A 118 4.51 13.23 -11.59
N SER A 119 5.42 13.37 -10.63
CA SER A 119 5.17 14.04 -9.34
C SER A 119 3.91 13.50 -8.64
N LEU A 120 3.76 12.17 -8.63
CA LEU A 120 2.60 11.55 -7.98
C LEU A 120 2.78 11.59 -6.45
N ASP A 121 1.77 12.07 -5.76
CA ASP A 121 1.73 12.16 -4.30
C ASP A 121 1.05 10.93 -3.67
N LEU A 122 0.05 10.39 -4.37
CA LEU A 122 -0.65 9.16 -4.05
C LEU A 122 -0.70 8.30 -5.32
N ALA A 123 -0.31 7.03 -5.26
CA ALA A 123 -0.33 6.18 -6.45
C ALA A 123 -0.50 4.71 -6.13
N GLN A 124 -0.83 3.92 -7.14
CA GLN A 124 -0.72 2.47 -7.09
C GLN A 124 -0.33 1.91 -8.47
N PRO A 125 0.28 0.71 -8.53
CA PRO A 125 0.38 -0.05 -9.76
C PRO A 125 -1.00 -0.49 -10.24
N ALA A 126 -1.18 -0.68 -11.56
CA ALA A 126 -2.43 -1.22 -12.06
C ALA A 126 -2.56 -2.72 -11.75
N LEU A 127 -3.79 -3.17 -11.56
CA LEU A 127 -4.10 -4.58 -11.38
C LEU A 127 -4.18 -5.29 -12.73
N THR A 128 -3.69 -6.53 -12.77
CA THR A 128 -3.82 -7.38 -13.96
C THR A 128 -5.29 -7.57 -14.35
N PRO A 129 -5.60 -7.76 -15.65
CA PRO A 129 -6.98 -7.89 -16.12
C PRO A 129 -7.75 -9.07 -15.51
N ASP A 130 -7.05 -10.11 -15.07
CA ASP A 130 -7.59 -11.34 -14.46
C ASP A 130 -7.86 -11.23 -12.97
N CYS A 131 -7.54 -10.10 -12.33
CA CYS A 131 -7.87 -9.86 -10.93
C CYS A 131 -9.38 -9.84 -10.71
N ILE A 132 -9.88 -10.69 -9.78
CA ILE A 132 -11.32 -10.85 -9.57
C ILE A 132 -11.91 -9.70 -8.77
N ASP A 133 -11.23 -9.28 -7.70
CA ASP A 133 -11.73 -8.26 -6.74
C ASP A 133 -11.30 -6.83 -7.07
N ALA A 134 -10.81 -6.58 -8.28
CA ALA A 134 -10.36 -5.27 -8.69
C ALA A 134 -11.54 -4.37 -9.11
N MET A 135 -11.53 -3.13 -8.64
CA MET A 135 -12.37 -2.08 -9.22
C MET A 135 -11.97 -1.85 -10.67
N GLY A 136 -12.94 -1.57 -11.55
CA GLY A 136 -12.65 -1.32 -12.97
C GLY A 136 -11.65 -0.18 -13.20
N LEU A 137 -11.64 0.82 -12.32
CA LEU A 137 -10.70 1.95 -12.35
C LEU A 137 -9.23 1.52 -12.15
N THR A 138 -8.95 0.51 -11.34
CA THR A 138 -7.58 0.12 -10.95
C THR A 138 -7.00 -0.97 -11.83
N ARG A 139 -7.81 -1.57 -12.71
CA ARG A 139 -7.32 -2.52 -13.72
C ARG A 139 -6.47 -1.83 -14.77
N GLU A 140 -5.54 -2.56 -15.35
CA GLU A 140 -4.71 -2.10 -16.45
C GLU A 140 -5.54 -1.54 -17.60
N HIS A 141 -5.11 -0.40 -18.14
CA HIS A 141 -5.51 0.12 -19.43
C HIS A 141 -4.37 -0.09 -20.44
N PRO A 142 -4.49 -1.08 -21.34
CA PRO A 142 -3.44 -1.37 -22.31
C PRO A 142 -3.09 -0.11 -23.14
N GLY A 143 -1.78 0.12 -23.33
CA GLY A 143 -1.29 1.27 -24.09
C GLY A 143 -1.10 2.55 -23.28
N LEU A 144 -1.59 2.61 -22.04
CA LEU A 144 -1.32 3.73 -21.15
C LEU A 144 -0.03 3.46 -20.33
N LYS A 145 0.71 4.52 -20.02
CA LYS A 145 1.79 4.53 -19.02
C LYS A 145 1.19 4.71 -17.62
N LEU A 146 0.31 5.69 -17.49
CA LEU A 146 -0.44 5.96 -16.27
C LEU A 146 -1.73 6.75 -16.55
N ARG A 147 -2.62 6.77 -15.57
CA ARG A 147 -3.79 7.67 -15.50
C ARG A 147 -3.73 8.45 -14.19
N THR A 148 -3.92 9.77 -14.22
CA THR A 148 -4.22 10.47 -12.98
C THR A 148 -5.67 10.20 -12.57
N THR A 149 -5.91 10.15 -11.28
CA THR A 149 -7.20 9.78 -10.69
C THR A 149 -7.44 10.57 -9.41
N ASN A 150 -8.62 10.47 -8.86
CA ASN A 150 -8.94 10.97 -7.54
C ASN A 150 -9.08 9.82 -6.51
N TRP A 151 -8.59 8.62 -6.81
CA TRP A 151 -8.75 7.47 -5.93
C TRP A 151 -7.72 6.37 -6.20
N VAL A 152 -7.19 5.75 -5.14
CA VAL A 152 -6.35 4.54 -5.16
C VAL A 152 -6.81 3.59 -4.08
N GLU A 153 -6.63 2.27 -4.29
CA GLU A 153 -7.06 1.25 -3.33
C GLU A 153 -6.12 1.13 -2.12
N VAL A 154 -6.69 0.80 -0.98
CA VAL A 154 -5.93 0.57 0.28
C VAL A 154 -4.95 -0.60 0.16
N MET A 155 -5.16 -1.56 -0.76
CA MET A 155 -4.33 -2.77 -0.84
C MET A 155 -2.86 -2.50 -1.18
N ALA A 156 -2.58 -1.50 -2.04
CA ALA A 156 -1.21 -1.21 -2.50
C ALA A 156 -0.93 0.30 -2.74
N PRO A 157 -1.26 1.21 -1.81
CA PRO A 157 -1.06 2.63 -2.03
C PRO A 157 0.40 3.03 -1.81
N PHE A 158 0.89 3.91 -2.67
CA PHE A 158 2.11 4.69 -2.48
C PHE A 158 1.75 6.08 -1.96
N PHE A 159 2.48 6.55 -0.97
CA PHE A 159 2.40 7.91 -0.46
C PHE A 159 3.75 8.60 -0.60
N ARG A 160 3.78 9.76 -1.25
CA ARG A 160 4.93 10.67 -1.19
C ARG A 160 5.00 11.30 0.21
N ARG A 161 6.20 11.59 0.69
CA ARG A 161 6.46 12.10 2.05
C ARG A 161 5.50 13.20 2.50
N ALA A 162 5.32 14.22 1.67
CA ALA A 162 4.49 15.37 2.05
C ALA A 162 3.03 14.96 2.26
N PHE A 163 2.46 14.17 1.36
CA PHE A 163 1.10 13.65 1.46
C PHE A 163 0.97 12.61 2.59
N LEU A 164 1.98 11.75 2.79
CA LEU A 164 2.02 10.81 3.92
C LEU A 164 1.93 11.55 5.26
N LYS A 165 2.70 12.61 5.43
CA LYS A 165 2.70 13.41 6.67
C LYS A 165 1.34 14.04 6.94
N GLU A 166 0.67 14.53 5.91
CA GLU A 166 -0.67 15.10 6.02
C GLU A 166 -1.71 14.02 6.34
N MET A 167 -1.59 12.83 5.74
CA MET A 167 -2.57 11.74 5.88
C MET A 167 -2.27 10.74 7.00
N LEU A 168 -1.12 10.81 7.66
CA LEU A 168 -0.72 9.82 8.67
C LEU A 168 -1.73 9.67 9.81
N HIS A 169 -2.40 10.76 10.19
CA HIS A 169 -3.47 10.74 11.20
C HIS A 169 -4.64 9.86 10.78
N SER A 170 -4.95 9.79 9.48
CA SER A 170 -6.10 9.04 8.96
C SER A 170 -5.95 7.52 9.10
N PHE A 171 -4.74 7.01 9.29
CA PHE A 171 -4.46 5.58 9.39
C PHE A 171 -5.11 4.89 10.60
N ASP A 172 -5.60 5.67 11.57
CA ASP A 172 -6.39 5.17 12.71
C ASP A 172 -7.91 5.32 12.52
N LEU A 173 -8.38 5.96 11.45
CA LEU A 173 -9.81 6.19 11.22
C LEU A 173 -10.57 4.90 10.87
N SER A 174 -9.87 3.91 10.30
CA SER A 174 -10.45 2.61 9.97
C SER A 174 -9.44 1.50 10.18
N ILE A 175 -9.80 0.53 10.99
CA ILE A 175 -9.01 -0.70 11.20
C ILE A 175 -9.17 -1.65 10.03
N SER A 176 -10.37 -1.75 9.47
CA SER A 176 -10.62 -2.55 8.27
C SER A 176 -9.93 -2.00 7.02
N GLY A 177 -9.60 -0.71 7.02
CA GLY A 177 -9.14 0.03 5.85
C GLY A 177 -10.25 0.60 4.99
N TRP A 178 -11.51 0.15 5.19
CA TRP A 178 -12.64 0.60 4.40
C TRP A 178 -12.90 2.09 4.60
N GLY A 179 -13.01 2.81 3.47
CA GLY A 179 -13.22 4.24 3.43
C GLY A 179 -11.95 5.09 3.49
N LEU A 180 -10.77 4.52 3.84
CA LEU A 180 -9.52 5.28 3.84
C LEU A 180 -9.16 5.80 2.44
N ASP A 181 -9.37 5.00 1.43
CA ASP A 181 -9.22 5.35 0.03
C ASP A 181 -10.12 6.52 -0.39
N LEU A 182 -11.36 6.55 0.10
CA LEU A 182 -12.30 7.66 -0.11
C LEU A 182 -11.83 8.92 0.64
N TYR A 183 -11.35 8.75 1.86
CA TYR A 183 -10.80 9.84 2.67
C TYR A 183 -9.61 10.50 1.97
N TRP A 184 -8.63 9.68 1.54
CA TRP A 184 -7.45 10.20 0.83
C TRP A 184 -7.83 10.87 -0.49
N GLY A 185 -8.73 10.25 -1.26
CA GLY A 185 -9.23 10.81 -2.52
C GLY A 185 -9.91 12.17 -2.34
N HIS A 186 -10.70 12.33 -1.27
CA HIS A 186 -11.32 13.60 -0.92
C HIS A 186 -10.28 14.68 -0.59
N HIS A 187 -9.21 14.31 0.12
CA HIS A 187 -8.16 15.24 0.55
C HIS A 187 -7.10 15.55 -0.52
N LEU A 188 -7.18 14.93 -1.71
CA LEU A 188 -6.31 15.33 -2.83
C LEU A 188 -6.55 16.77 -3.22
N ALA A 189 -7.81 17.19 -3.34
CA ALA A 189 -8.21 18.50 -3.84
C ALA A 189 -7.38 18.91 -5.07
N ASP A 190 -7.09 20.21 -5.24
CA ASP A 190 -6.23 20.72 -6.33
C ASP A 190 -4.74 20.78 -5.95
N ARG A 191 -4.37 20.26 -4.76
CA ARG A 191 -2.99 20.35 -4.22
C ARG A 191 -2.14 19.12 -4.50
N TRP A 192 -2.74 17.95 -4.64
CA TRP A 192 -2.05 16.67 -4.71
C TRP A 192 -2.42 15.90 -5.97
N THR A 193 -1.47 15.17 -6.51
CA THR A 193 -1.68 14.35 -7.71
C THR A 193 -1.72 12.87 -7.37
N ALA A 194 -2.82 12.20 -7.73
CA ALA A 194 -2.88 10.76 -7.63
C ALA A 194 -2.88 10.07 -9.00
N GLY A 195 -2.37 8.83 -9.05
CA GLY A 195 -2.29 8.08 -10.30
C GLY A 195 -2.34 6.56 -10.16
N ILE A 196 -2.85 5.92 -11.21
CA ILE A 196 -2.73 4.48 -11.45
C ILE A 196 -1.63 4.30 -12.51
N VAL A 197 -0.58 3.56 -12.18
CA VAL A 197 0.56 3.30 -13.08
C VAL A 197 0.25 2.06 -13.91
N ASP A 198 -0.25 2.25 -15.13
CA ASP A 198 -0.69 1.16 -16.02
C ASP A 198 0.46 0.36 -16.63
N GLU A 199 1.65 0.94 -16.70
CA GLU A 199 2.85 0.27 -17.23
C GLU A 199 3.38 -0.83 -16.31
N LEU A 200 3.06 -0.77 -15.02
CA LEU A 200 3.56 -1.67 -14.00
C LEU A 200 2.40 -2.39 -13.31
N LEU A 201 2.41 -3.71 -13.39
CA LEU A 201 1.27 -4.52 -12.99
C LEU A 201 1.50 -5.21 -11.65
N MET A 202 0.44 -5.29 -10.88
CA MET A 202 0.35 -6.14 -9.70
C MET A 202 -0.83 -7.10 -9.83
N ARG A 203 -0.77 -8.21 -9.09
CA ARG A 203 -1.84 -9.20 -9.00
C ARG A 203 -2.26 -9.38 -7.56
N HIS A 204 -3.56 -9.34 -7.31
CA HIS A 204 -4.14 -9.79 -6.05
C HIS A 204 -4.31 -11.31 -6.14
N THR A 205 -3.59 -12.06 -5.32
CA THR A 205 -3.47 -13.52 -5.45
C THR A 205 -4.55 -14.30 -4.70
N GLN A 206 -5.34 -13.62 -3.88
CA GLN A 206 -6.43 -14.21 -3.11
C GLN A 206 -7.74 -13.51 -3.41
N VAL A 207 -8.83 -14.27 -3.43
CA VAL A 207 -10.19 -13.70 -3.48
C VAL A 207 -10.56 -13.22 -2.09
N SER A 208 -11.03 -11.99 -1.98
CA SER A 208 -11.53 -11.44 -0.73
C SER A 208 -12.76 -12.24 -0.27
N ASN A 209 -12.69 -12.83 0.90
CA ASN A 209 -13.83 -13.53 1.49
C ASN A 209 -14.28 -12.78 2.75
N HIS A 210 -15.35 -12.00 2.59
CA HIS A 210 -15.92 -11.18 3.66
C HIS A 210 -16.57 -12.01 4.77
N GLU A 211 -16.98 -13.24 4.47
CA GLU A 211 -17.66 -14.11 5.46
C GLU A 211 -16.67 -14.95 6.26
N THR A 212 -15.69 -15.57 5.60
CA THR A 212 -14.80 -16.56 6.23
C THR A 212 -13.31 -16.19 6.19
N GLY A 213 -12.94 -15.10 5.51
CA GLY A 213 -11.56 -14.61 5.44
C GLY A 213 -10.97 -14.34 6.83
N ALA A 214 -9.70 -14.69 7.03
CA ALA A 214 -9.03 -14.57 8.32
C ALA A 214 -9.07 -13.13 8.88
N PHE A 215 -8.86 -12.15 8.00
CA PHE A 215 -8.91 -10.73 8.40
C PHE A 215 -10.32 -10.31 8.83
N TYR A 216 -11.36 -10.66 8.09
CA TYR A 216 -12.74 -10.34 8.46
C TYR A 216 -13.22 -11.11 9.71
N SER A 217 -12.73 -12.33 9.91
CA SER A 217 -12.94 -13.06 11.16
C SER A 217 -12.30 -12.37 12.36
N TYR A 218 -11.10 -11.84 12.18
CA TYR A 218 -10.42 -11.01 13.17
C TYR A 218 -11.21 -9.73 13.46
N LEU A 219 -11.65 -8.98 12.44
CA LEU A 219 -12.44 -7.75 12.64
C LEU A 219 -13.70 -8.02 13.47
N ARG A 220 -14.43 -9.08 13.15
CA ARG A 220 -15.60 -9.49 13.94
C ARG A 220 -15.24 -9.82 15.39
N SER A 221 -14.10 -10.49 15.63
CA SER A 221 -13.67 -10.85 17.00
C SER A 221 -13.37 -9.64 17.88
N ILE A 222 -13.04 -8.51 17.28
CA ILE A 222 -12.76 -7.23 17.96
C ILE A 222 -13.91 -6.23 17.86
N GLY A 223 -15.06 -6.66 17.32
CA GLY A 223 -16.26 -5.83 17.22
C GLY A 223 -16.18 -4.71 16.16
N VAL A 224 -15.33 -4.87 15.13
CA VAL A 224 -15.20 -3.90 14.03
C VAL A 224 -16.08 -4.33 12.86
N ASP A 225 -16.96 -3.44 12.42
CA ASP A 225 -17.77 -3.57 11.21
C ASP A 225 -17.19 -2.64 10.12
N PRO A 226 -16.68 -3.18 9.00
CA PRO A 226 -16.12 -2.37 7.90
C PRO A 226 -17.12 -1.37 7.30
N TYR A 227 -18.40 -1.71 7.22
CA TYR A 227 -19.43 -0.81 6.69
C TYR A 227 -19.67 0.40 7.60
N GLU A 228 -19.68 0.19 8.90
CA GLU A 228 -19.85 1.30 9.86
C GLU A 228 -18.59 2.17 9.91
N GLU A 229 -17.38 1.61 9.76
CA GLU A 229 -16.15 2.41 9.62
C GLU A 229 -16.21 3.27 8.35
N MET A 230 -16.53 2.68 7.19
CA MET A 230 -16.67 3.43 5.93
C MET A 230 -17.73 4.52 6.03
N LYS A 231 -18.90 4.23 6.60
CA LYS A 231 -19.98 5.19 6.78
C LYS A 231 -19.57 6.35 7.69
N SER A 232 -18.81 6.08 8.74
CA SER A 232 -18.24 7.10 9.62
C SER A 232 -17.31 8.03 8.85
N ILE A 233 -16.44 7.48 8.00
CA ILE A 233 -15.54 8.27 7.15
C ILE A 233 -16.34 9.11 6.15
N LEU A 234 -17.34 8.55 5.46
CA LEU A 234 -18.17 9.28 4.52
C LEU A 234 -18.90 10.45 5.20
N THR A 235 -19.29 10.30 6.46
CA THR A 235 -19.88 11.38 7.24
C THR A 235 -18.87 12.49 7.55
N MET A 236 -17.60 12.12 7.80
CA MET A 236 -16.53 13.10 8.09
C MET A 236 -16.19 13.97 6.87
N ILE A 237 -16.21 13.38 5.68
CA ILE A 237 -15.85 14.11 4.44
C ILE A 237 -17.05 14.80 3.77
N ASP A 238 -18.24 14.70 4.36
CA ASP A 238 -19.50 15.33 3.88
C ASP A 238 -19.74 15.14 2.37
N THR A 239 -19.47 13.92 1.88
CA THR A 239 -19.58 13.59 0.46
C THR A 239 -20.76 12.70 0.17
N ASN A 240 -21.58 13.15 -0.73
CA ASN A 240 -22.68 12.39 -1.33
C ASN A 240 -22.35 12.09 -2.79
N PRO A 241 -22.51 10.88 -3.28
CA PRO A 241 -21.54 9.77 -3.20
C PRO A 241 -20.25 10.16 -3.91
N TYR A 242 -19.11 9.94 -3.27
CA TYR A 242 -17.79 10.04 -3.89
C TYR A 242 -17.69 9.09 -5.09
N ILE A 243 -17.35 9.63 -6.27
CA ILE A 243 -17.19 8.84 -7.48
C ILE A 243 -15.71 8.82 -7.86
N ALA A 244 -15.08 7.66 -7.74
CA ALA A 244 -13.73 7.42 -8.23
C ALA A 244 -13.71 7.47 -9.76
N ARG A 245 -12.80 8.25 -10.35
CA ARG A 245 -12.70 8.44 -11.80
C ARG A 245 -11.28 8.74 -12.27
N PRO A 246 -10.92 8.37 -13.50
CA PRO A 246 -9.71 8.88 -14.13
C PRO A 246 -9.90 10.36 -14.48
N ILE A 247 -8.81 11.16 -14.37
CA ILE A 247 -8.80 12.59 -14.66
C ILE A 247 -8.02 12.86 -15.94
N ARG A 248 -6.85 12.25 -16.11
CA ARG A 248 -5.95 12.42 -17.26
C ARG A 248 -5.32 11.09 -17.63
N PHE A 249 -5.09 10.89 -18.94
CA PHE A 249 -4.42 9.72 -19.49
C PHE A 249 -3.03 10.09 -20.01
N VAL A 250 -2.01 9.28 -19.71
CA VAL A 250 -0.67 9.37 -20.28
C VAL A 250 -0.38 8.08 -21.03
N TYR A 251 -0.14 8.17 -22.34
CA TYR A 251 0.09 7.01 -23.20
C TYR A 251 1.55 6.58 -23.17
N ARG A 252 1.82 5.29 -23.37
CA ARG A 252 3.18 4.75 -23.57
C ARG A 252 3.77 5.33 -24.85
N THR A 253 5.00 5.75 -24.78
CA THR A 253 5.74 6.15 -25.99
C THR A 253 6.39 4.90 -26.58
N TYR A 254 5.90 4.41 -27.69
CA TYR A 254 6.53 3.34 -28.44
C TYR A 254 7.66 3.97 -29.31
N SER A 255 8.93 3.70 -28.99
CA SER A 255 10.00 3.95 -29.93
C SER A 255 10.00 2.83 -30.96
N PHE A 256 9.50 3.10 -32.15
CA PHE A 256 9.80 2.24 -33.30
C PHE A 256 11.32 2.30 -33.51
N ARG A 257 12.05 1.23 -33.16
CA ARG A 257 13.41 1.07 -33.68
C ARG A 257 13.24 0.78 -35.17
N ALA A 258 13.72 1.70 -36.01
CA ALA A 258 13.85 1.53 -37.45
C ALA A 258 14.92 0.46 -37.74
#